data_98cd51cafed13f022361ef4698a81281
#
_entry.id   98cd51cafed13f022361ef4698a81281
#
_cell.length_a   1.000
_cell.length_b   1.000
_cell.length_c   1.000
_cell.angle_alpha   90.00
_cell.angle_beta   90.00
_cell.angle_gamma   90.00
#
_symmetry.space_group_name_H-M   'P 1'
#
loop_
_entity.id
_entity.type
_entity.pdbx_description
1 polymer ?
#
loop_
_entity_poly.entity_id
_entity_poly.type
_entity_poly.pdbx_seq_one_letter_code
_entity_poly.pdbx_strand_id
1 'polypeptide(L)'
;MQYTFPNYYKEFSCIAGACPDTCCAGWQIVIDDQTLKKYQHFKGPFRNRLHNDIDWKQHVFRQYNRRCAFLNEENLCDIYTEAGPEMFCGTCKNYPRHIEEFEGLREISLSLSCPEAARILLSQKEKVHFITKEKKTKEEVYDDFDYFLFTALMDTRDMLIDIIQDRTVPMQKRLWKLLAAAHDFQLCVNKNELFKWEEIRKRHEDSGYGDRFCSKIYSRINADNIENSSAASACANTPEQLFKKMWKAVVPEMEVLRPGWQKYLENCLTPLYNGNTDPQPDSGNLYSWQKSEFDFSYPDWQIQEEQLLVYWIYTYFCGAVYDDEIFAKVKMAVVCTLFIHELNVGTYLKNNRQFKLDDQIRICYQFSRELEHSDLNLNRFEELMTEKEIFSFENLLKIC
;
A
#
# COMPACT_ATOMS: atom_id res chain seq x y z
N MET A 1 -16.28 20.87 -8.23
CA MET A 1 -15.58 19.67 -7.75
C MET A 1 -14.09 19.90 -7.69
N GLN A 2 -13.47 19.57 -6.59
CA GLN A 2 -12.01 19.64 -6.39
C GLN A 2 -11.34 18.32 -6.83
N TYR A 3 -10.09 18.42 -7.26
CA TYR A 3 -9.24 17.29 -7.64
C TYR A 3 -7.90 17.45 -6.94
N THR A 4 -7.53 16.49 -6.11
CA THR A 4 -6.25 16.48 -5.41
C THR A 4 -5.39 15.31 -5.90
N PHE A 5 -4.10 15.55 -6.09
CA PHE A 5 -3.14 14.53 -6.55
C PHE A 5 -1.71 14.87 -6.07
N PRO A 6 -0.83 13.89 -5.92
CA PRO A 6 0.54 14.11 -5.50
C PRO A 6 1.34 14.86 -6.57
N ASN A 7 2.37 15.60 -6.15
CA ASN A 7 3.21 16.43 -7.02
C ASN A 7 3.84 15.65 -8.20
N TYR A 8 4.20 14.39 -7.99
CA TYR A 8 4.79 13.51 -9.02
C TYR A 8 3.76 12.92 -10.01
N TYR A 9 2.47 13.13 -9.79
CA TYR A 9 1.39 12.56 -10.62
C TYR A 9 1.58 12.77 -12.12
N LYS A 10 2.08 13.95 -12.53
CA LYS A 10 2.26 14.30 -13.93
C LYS A 10 3.48 13.67 -14.59
N GLU A 11 4.37 13.08 -13.82
CA GLU A 11 5.55 12.38 -14.34
C GLU A 11 5.18 11.04 -14.98
N PHE A 12 3.99 10.53 -14.67
CA PHE A 12 3.55 9.25 -15.18
C PHE A 12 3.26 9.29 -16.69
N SER A 13 3.97 8.42 -17.41
CA SER A 13 3.70 8.03 -18.78
C SER A 13 3.85 6.52 -18.94
N CYS A 14 2.86 5.87 -19.57
CA CYS A 14 2.93 4.42 -19.77
C CYS A 14 4.10 4.08 -20.69
N ILE A 15 4.96 3.13 -20.26
CA ILE A 15 6.14 2.66 -21.01
C ILE A 15 5.81 1.52 -21.99
N ALA A 16 4.55 1.18 -22.13
CA ALA A 16 4.00 0.24 -23.13
C ALA A 16 4.80 -1.09 -23.20
N GLY A 17 5.30 -1.46 -24.37
CA GLY A 17 6.05 -2.71 -24.58
C GLY A 17 7.34 -2.84 -23.78
N ALA A 18 7.89 -1.73 -23.26
CA ALA A 18 9.06 -1.76 -22.36
C ALA A 18 8.71 -2.13 -20.90
N CYS A 19 7.41 -2.28 -20.58
CA CYS A 19 6.97 -2.61 -19.23
C CYS A 19 7.41 -4.03 -18.85
N PRO A 20 8.11 -4.24 -17.73
CA PRO A 20 8.57 -5.56 -17.30
C PRO A 20 7.42 -6.49 -16.92
N ASP A 21 6.24 -5.93 -16.61
CA ASP A 21 5.06 -6.68 -16.20
C ASP A 21 3.78 -5.93 -16.58
N THR A 22 3.11 -6.40 -17.62
CA THR A 22 1.95 -5.71 -18.20
C THR A 22 0.73 -5.67 -17.27
N CYS A 23 0.02 -4.52 -17.28
CA CYS A 23 -1.29 -4.39 -16.62
C CYS A 23 -2.43 -5.13 -17.34
N CYS A 24 -2.19 -5.65 -18.56
CA CYS A 24 -3.16 -6.42 -19.31
C CYS A 24 -3.16 -7.92 -18.94
N ALA A 25 -2.69 -8.27 -17.74
CA ALA A 25 -2.64 -9.64 -17.26
C ALA A 25 -2.87 -9.72 -15.74
N GLY A 26 -3.44 -10.84 -15.29
CA GLY A 26 -3.55 -11.18 -13.88
C GLY A 26 -4.83 -10.70 -13.17
N TRP A 27 -5.62 -9.83 -13.77
CA TRP A 27 -6.88 -9.33 -13.21
C TRP A 27 -7.94 -9.13 -14.30
N GLN A 28 -9.21 -9.06 -13.89
CA GLN A 28 -10.33 -8.92 -14.80
C GLN A 28 -10.52 -7.45 -15.20
N ILE A 29 -10.47 -7.15 -16.50
CA ILE A 29 -10.61 -5.78 -17.01
C ILE A 29 -12.07 -5.53 -17.36
N VAL A 30 -12.75 -4.73 -16.52
CA VAL A 30 -14.15 -4.35 -16.73
C VAL A 30 -14.24 -3.22 -17.76
N ILE A 31 -15.27 -3.31 -18.59
CA ILE A 31 -15.55 -2.34 -19.67
C ILE A 31 -16.80 -1.55 -19.27
N ASP A 32 -16.70 -0.25 -19.23
CA ASP A 32 -17.81 0.65 -18.95
C ASP A 32 -18.87 0.62 -20.06
N ASP A 33 -20.12 0.91 -19.69
CA ASP A 33 -21.29 0.83 -20.61
C ASP A 33 -21.15 1.74 -21.83
N GLN A 34 -20.53 2.91 -21.67
CA GLN A 34 -20.32 3.84 -22.78
C GLN A 34 -19.37 3.22 -23.81
N THR A 35 -18.29 2.61 -23.33
CA THR A 35 -17.31 1.94 -24.18
C THR A 35 -17.88 0.68 -24.81
N LEU A 36 -18.69 -0.11 -24.09
CA LEU A 36 -19.40 -1.27 -24.67
C LEU A 36 -20.29 -0.87 -25.86
N LYS A 37 -21.08 0.21 -25.72
CA LYS A 37 -21.88 0.75 -26.82
C LYS A 37 -21.01 1.17 -28.00
N LYS A 38 -19.86 1.77 -27.74
CA LYS A 38 -18.89 2.17 -28.76
C LYS A 38 -18.33 0.94 -29.51
N TYR A 39 -17.99 -0.13 -28.79
CA TYR A 39 -17.50 -1.38 -29.39
C TYR A 39 -18.58 -2.10 -30.23
N GLN A 40 -19.83 -2.10 -29.77
CA GLN A 40 -20.94 -2.67 -30.54
C GLN A 40 -21.12 -2.02 -31.93
N HIS A 41 -20.89 -0.69 -32.00
CA HIS A 41 -21.08 0.08 -33.22
C HIS A 41 -19.80 0.29 -34.03
N PHE A 42 -18.66 -0.25 -33.56
CA PHE A 42 -17.37 -0.11 -34.25
C PHE A 42 -17.44 -0.70 -35.67
N LYS A 43 -16.93 0.06 -36.63
CA LYS A 43 -16.85 -0.33 -38.05
C LYS A 43 -15.39 -0.40 -38.48
N GLY A 44 -15.00 -1.52 -39.10
CA GLY A 44 -13.63 -1.70 -39.58
C GLY A 44 -13.17 -3.14 -39.47
N PRO A 45 -11.99 -3.47 -39.94
CA PRO A 45 -11.45 -4.85 -39.95
C PRO A 45 -11.33 -5.45 -38.53
N PHE A 46 -11.06 -4.64 -37.53
CA PHE A 46 -10.91 -5.07 -36.14
C PHE A 46 -12.22 -5.41 -35.43
N ARG A 47 -13.38 -5.10 -36.06
CA ARG A 47 -14.72 -5.32 -35.49
C ARG A 47 -14.94 -6.74 -34.98
N ASN A 48 -14.62 -7.73 -35.82
CA ASN A 48 -14.88 -9.12 -35.47
C ASN A 48 -14.09 -9.57 -34.23
N ARG A 49 -12.86 -9.14 -34.12
CA ARG A 49 -12.02 -9.42 -32.93
C ARG A 49 -12.58 -8.76 -31.68
N LEU A 50 -12.98 -7.48 -31.75
CA LEU A 50 -13.67 -6.81 -30.64
C LEU A 50 -14.90 -7.59 -30.18
N HIS A 51 -15.73 -8.06 -31.11
CA HIS A 51 -16.97 -8.79 -30.78
C HIS A 51 -16.70 -10.17 -30.17
N ASN A 52 -15.68 -10.89 -30.62
CA ASN A 52 -15.36 -12.24 -30.18
C ASN A 52 -14.65 -12.28 -28.83
N ASP A 53 -13.81 -11.27 -28.54
CA ASP A 53 -12.92 -11.25 -27.38
C ASP A 53 -13.45 -10.40 -26.21
N ILE A 54 -14.75 -10.06 -26.27
CA ILE A 54 -15.48 -9.44 -25.16
C ILE A 54 -16.51 -10.45 -24.61
N ASP A 55 -16.58 -10.55 -23.29
CA ASP A 55 -17.72 -11.14 -22.62
C ASP A 55 -18.80 -10.07 -22.42
N TRP A 56 -19.77 -10.06 -23.33
CA TRP A 56 -20.84 -9.07 -23.35
C TRP A 56 -21.83 -9.19 -22.19
N LYS A 57 -21.85 -10.35 -21.51
CA LYS A 57 -22.72 -10.59 -20.36
C LYS A 57 -22.08 -10.05 -19.07
N GLN A 58 -20.78 -10.25 -18.93
CA GLN A 58 -20.02 -9.81 -17.77
C GLN A 58 -19.39 -8.43 -17.95
N HIS A 59 -19.46 -7.84 -19.16
CA HIS A 59 -18.86 -6.55 -19.51
C HIS A 59 -17.34 -6.53 -19.30
N VAL A 60 -16.63 -7.59 -19.70
CA VAL A 60 -15.18 -7.71 -19.51
C VAL A 60 -14.48 -8.16 -20.77
N PHE A 61 -13.20 -7.83 -20.89
CA PHE A 61 -12.36 -8.46 -21.89
C PHE A 61 -12.11 -9.92 -21.54
N ARG A 62 -12.21 -10.83 -22.54
CA ARG A 62 -11.81 -12.22 -22.37
C ARG A 62 -10.33 -12.31 -22.09
N GLN A 63 -9.96 -13.34 -21.33
CA GLN A 63 -8.56 -13.62 -21.02
C GLN A 63 -8.19 -15.04 -21.44
N TYR A 64 -7.03 -15.16 -22.04
CA TYR A 64 -6.42 -16.45 -22.37
C TYR A 64 -5.12 -16.59 -21.57
N ASN A 65 -5.02 -17.63 -20.77
CA ASN A 65 -3.89 -17.80 -19.83
C ASN A 65 -3.66 -16.58 -18.93
N ARG A 66 -4.76 -16.00 -18.41
CA ARG A 66 -4.77 -14.77 -17.60
C ARG A 66 -4.21 -13.52 -18.30
N ARG A 67 -4.12 -13.52 -19.61
CA ARG A 67 -3.73 -12.35 -20.42
C ARG A 67 -4.95 -11.86 -21.19
N CYS A 68 -5.11 -10.54 -21.24
CA CYS A 68 -6.15 -9.92 -22.05
C CYS A 68 -6.06 -10.41 -23.50
N ALA A 69 -7.18 -10.76 -24.11
CA ALA A 69 -7.25 -11.22 -25.50
C ALA A 69 -6.68 -10.22 -26.53
N PHE A 70 -6.61 -8.94 -26.15
CA PHE A 70 -6.06 -7.87 -26.98
C PHE A 70 -4.59 -7.58 -26.73
N LEU A 71 -3.91 -8.31 -25.83
CA LEU A 71 -2.49 -8.20 -25.61
C LEU A 71 -1.75 -9.12 -26.57
N ASN A 72 -0.98 -8.56 -27.48
CA ASN A 72 -0.22 -9.32 -28.47
C ASN A 72 1.12 -9.87 -27.92
N GLU A 73 1.87 -10.57 -28.76
CA GLU A 73 3.14 -11.21 -28.39
C GLU A 73 4.26 -10.19 -28.07
N GLU A 74 4.13 -8.96 -28.57
CA GLU A 74 5.06 -7.86 -28.31
C GLU A 74 4.70 -7.07 -27.03
N ASN A 75 3.73 -7.58 -26.22
CA ASN A 75 3.15 -6.90 -25.07
C ASN A 75 2.53 -5.53 -25.37
N LEU A 76 2.03 -5.35 -26.62
CA LEU A 76 1.28 -4.17 -27.02
C LEU A 76 -0.21 -4.50 -27.09
N CYS A 77 -1.05 -3.47 -26.90
CA CYS A 77 -2.50 -3.61 -26.96
C CYS A 77 -3.01 -3.42 -28.39
N ASP A 78 -3.64 -4.45 -28.97
CA ASP A 78 -4.18 -4.37 -30.33
C ASP A 78 -5.36 -3.40 -30.45
N ILE A 79 -6.10 -3.11 -29.38
CA ILE A 79 -7.07 -2.02 -29.41
C ILE A 79 -6.38 -0.68 -29.70
N TYR A 80 -5.20 -0.47 -29.09
CA TYR A 80 -4.43 0.74 -29.31
C TYR A 80 -3.86 0.81 -30.73
N THR A 81 -3.26 -0.29 -31.22
CA THR A 81 -2.57 -0.34 -32.50
C THR A 81 -3.52 -0.34 -33.69
N GLU A 82 -4.68 -1.02 -33.58
CA GLU A 82 -5.62 -1.22 -34.67
C GLU A 82 -6.78 -0.21 -34.68
N ALA A 83 -7.14 0.33 -33.52
CA ALA A 83 -8.32 1.16 -33.37
C ALA A 83 -8.06 2.53 -32.72
N GLY A 84 -6.85 2.74 -32.17
CA GLY A 84 -6.42 4.00 -31.56
C GLY A 84 -6.73 4.13 -30.07
N PRO A 85 -6.02 5.06 -29.37
CA PRO A 85 -6.13 5.24 -27.91
C PRO A 85 -7.52 5.69 -27.45
N GLU A 86 -8.29 6.32 -28.32
CA GLU A 86 -9.67 6.75 -28.04
C GLU A 86 -10.62 5.56 -27.85
N MET A 87 -10.20 4.35 -28.25
CA MET A 87 -10.96 3.12 -28.10
C MET A 87 -10.69 2.40 -26.77
N PHE A 88 -9.79 2.90 -25.92
CA PHE A 88 -9.62 2.35 -24.58
C PHE A 88 -10.91 2.49 -23.75
N CYS A 89 -11.26 1.44 -23.00
CA CYS A 89 -12.27 1.55 -21.95
C CYS A 89 -11.77 2.39 -20.76
N GLY A 90 -12.70 2.80 -19.90
CA GLY A 90 -12.41 3.60 -18.74
C GLY A 90 -11.29 3.02 -17.88
N THR A 91 -11.36 1.72 -17.59
CA THR A 91 -10.34 1.00 -16.83
C THR A 91 -8.95 1.10 -17.47
N CYS A 92 -8.83 0.74 -18.77
CA CYS A 92 -7.55 0.80 -19.49
C CYS A 92 -6.99 2.21 -19.63
N LYS A 93 -7.87 3.22 -19.76
CA LYS A 93 -7.49 4.62 -19.91
C LYS A 93 -7.00 5.23 -18.61
N ASN A 94 -7.62 4.84 -17.51
CA ASN A 94 -7.33 5.41 -16.20
C ASN A 94 -6.17 4.73 -15.50
N TYR A 95 -5.98 3.39 -15.67
CA TYR A 95 -4.88 2.69 -15.02
C TYR A 95 -3.51 3.33 -15.31
N PRO A 96 -2.66 3.52 -14.32
CA PRO A 96 -2.74 3.09 -12.93
C PRO A 96 -3.33 4.16 -11.97
N ARG A 97 -4.17 5.05 -12.46
CA ARG A 97 -4.79 6.07 -11.62
C ARG A 97 -5.86 5.43 -10.76
N HIS A 98 -5.64 5.45 -9.46
CA HIS A 98 -6.63 5.14 -8.45
C HIS A 98 -7.36 6.41 -8.09
N ILE A 99 -8.69 6.39 -8.06
CA ILE A 99 -9.54 7.56 -7.84
C ILE A 99 -10.46 7.25 -6.68
N GLU A 100 -10.27 7.94 -5.56
CA GLU A 100 -11.21 7.98 -4.46
C GLU A 100 -12.16 9.16 -4.64
N GLU A 101 -13.44 8.88 -4.53
CA GLU A 101 -14.50 9.88 -4.73
C GLU A 101 -15.18 10.17 -3.40
N PHE A 102 -15.12 11.43 -3.02
CA PHE A 102 -15.82 11.99 -1.88
C PHE A 102 -16.77 13.11 -2.36
N GLU A 103 -17.69 13.52 -1.54
CA GLU A 103 -18.60 14.60 -1.91
C GLU A 103 -17.82 15.90 -2.16
N GLY A 104 -17.89 16.41 -3.39
CA GLY A 104 -17.17 17.62 -3.82
C GLY A 104 -15.66 17.46 -4.09
N LEU A 105 -15.06 16.29 -3.81
CA LEU A 105 -13.62 16.03 -3.94
C LEU A 105 -13.35 14.70 -4.63
N ARG A 106 -12.38 14.69 -5.55
CA ARG A 106 -11.75 13.48 -6.08
C ARG A 106 -10.28 13.48 -5.77
N GLU A 107 -9.81 12.45 -5.11
CA GLU A 107 -8.41 12.23 -4.84
C GLU A 107 -7.84 11.20 -5.81
N ILE A 108 -6.71 11.53 -6.43
CA ILE A 108 -6.11 10.70 -7.46
C ILE A 108 -4.71 10.33 -7.02
N SER A 109 -4.43 9.03 -6.93
CA SER A 109 -3.10 8.49 -6.75
C SER A 109 -2.63 7.69 -7.98
N LEU A 110 -1.38 7.24 -7.98
CA LEU A 110 -0.85 6.30 -8.96
C LEU A 110 -0.61 4.97 -8.25
N SER A 111 -1.44 3.95 -8.55
CA SER A 111 -1.33 2.64 -7.91
C SER A 111 0.06 2.04 -8.09
N LEU A 112 0.65 1.60 -6.98
CA LEU A 112 1.94 0.92 -6.95
C LEU A 112 1.94 -0.41 -7.69
N SER A 113 0.78 -0.95 -8.05
CA SER A 113 0.63 -2.14 -8.89
C SER A 113 1.21 -1.96 -10.31
N CYS A 114 1.47 -0.72 -10.73
CA CYS A 114 2.15 -0.40 -11.97
C CYS A 114 3.67 -0.23 -11.73
N PRO A 115 4.54 -0.99 -12.45
CA PRO A 115 6.00 -0.85 -12.30
C PRO A 115 6.51 0.57 -12.51
N GLU A 116 5.95 1.32 -13.46
CA GLU A 116 6.36 2.69 -13.73
C GLU A 116 5.87 3.66 -12.65
N ALA A 117 4.66 3.48 -12.11
CA ALA A 117 4.19 4.26 -10.97
C ALA A 117 5.05 4.00 -9.73
N ALA A 118 5.37 2.72 -9.45
CA ALA A 118 6.29 2.35 -8.39
C ALA A 118 7.68 2.97 -8.57
N ARG A 119 8.22 2.95 -9.81
CA ARG A 119 9.51 3.61 -10.12
C ARG A 119 9.48 5.10 -9.83
N ILE A 120 8.43 5.79 -10.24
CA ILE A 120 8.28 7.23 -10.02
C ILE A 120 8.26 7.52 -8.52
N LEU A 121 7.40 6.84 -7.74
CA LEU A 121 7.31 7.04 -6.30
C LEU A 121 8.65 6.76 -5.59
N LEU A 122 9.24 5.59 -5.83
CA LEU A 122 10.45 5.14 -5.14
C LEU A 122 11.72 5.92 -5.55
N SER A 123 11.65 6.68 -6.64
CA SER A 123 12.72 7.58 -7.08
C SER A 123 12.61 8.98 -6.48
N GLN A 124 11.49 9.33 -5.83
CA GLN A 124 11.33 10.64 -5.20
C GLN A 124 12.27 10.77 -3.99
N LYS A 125 13.03 11.86 -3.94
CA LYS A 125 13.92 12.18 -2.82
C LYS A 125 13.36 13.28 -1.91
N GLU A 126 12.50 14.11 -2.49
CA GLU A 126 11.84 15.21 -1.78
C GLU A 126 10.56 14.72 -1.09
N LYS A 127 10.08 15.51 -0.14
CA LYS A 127 8.80 15.26 0.51
C LYS A 127 7.67 15.34 -0.51
N VAL A 128 6.70 14.43 -0.40
CA VAL A 128 5.48 14.50 -1.20
C VAL A 128 4.63 15.66 -0.72
N HIS A 129 4.09 16.41 -1.65
CA HIS A 129 3.04 17.40 -1.40
C HIS A 129 1.90 17.20 -2.38
N PHE A 130 0.72 17.67 -2.01
CA PHE A 130 -0.51 17.45 -2.77
C PHE A 130 -0.97 18.74 -3.44
N ILE A 131 -1.44 18.62 -4.67
CA ILE A 131 -1.88 19.75 -5.50
C ILE A 131 -3.37 19.62 -5.71
N THR A 132 -4.14 20.62 -5.23
CA THR A 132 -5.59 20.70 -5.44
C THR A 132 -5.91 21.63 -6.60
N LYS A 133 -6.83 21.20 -7.47
CA LYS A 133 -7.34 21.97 -8.60
C LYS A 133 -8.86 21.91 -8.66
N GLU A 134 -9.49 23.02 -8.93
CA GLU A 134 -10.92 23.07 -9.18
C GLU A 134 -11.25 22.87 -10.67
N LYS A 135 -12.28 22.08 -10.94
CA LYS A 135 -12.90 21.93 -12.26
C LYS A 135 -14.40 22.14 -12.14
N LYS A 136 -14.99 22.80 -13.14
CA LYS A 136 -16.45 22.94 -13.25
C LYS A 136 -17.04 21.62 -13.78
N THR A 137 -17.13 20.63 -12.91
CA THR A 137 -17.81 19.35 -13.16
C THR A 137 -18.97 19.23 -12.19
N LYS A 138 -19.96 18.39 -12.54
CA LYS A 138 -21.08 18.10 -11.65
C LYS A 138 -20.52 17.45 -10.38
N GLU A 139 -20.94 17.94 -9.24
CA GLU A 139 -20.65 17.32 -7.95
C GLU A 139 -21.61 16.15 -7.75
N GLU A 140 -21.09 15.05 -7.23
CA GLU A 140 -21.89 13.92 -6.81
C GLU A 140 -22.25 14.14 -5.34
N VAL A 141 -23.47 13.82 -4.98
CA VAL A 141 -24.02 13.95 -3.62
C VAL A 141 -24.35 12.56 -3.15
N TYR A 142 -23.92 12.22 -1.95
CA TYR A 142 -24.16 10.92 -1.32
C TYR A 142 -25.08 11.13 -0.11
N ASP A 143 -26.20 10.41 -0.05
CA ASP A 143 -27.28 10.66 0.93
C ASP A 143 -26.84 10.51 2.40
N ASP A 144 -25.85 9.68 2.69
CA ASP A 144 -25.37 9.38 4.05
C ASP A 144 -23.90 9.79 4.29
N PHE A 145 -23.40 10.81 3.60
CA PHE A 145 -22.01 11.24 3.73
C PHE A 145 -21.80 12.09 4.99
N ASP A 146 -20.95 11.65 5.91
CA ASP A 146 -20.59 12.39 7.12
C ASP A 146 -19.50 13.44 6.83
N TYR A 147 -19.93 14.65 6.54
CA TYR A 147 -19.06 15.80 6.30
C TYR A 147 -18.18 16.19 7.48
N PHE A 148 -18.69 16.04 8.70
CA PHE A 148 -17.91 16.39 9.89
C PHE A 148 -16.76 15.40 10.10
N LEU A 149 -17.06 14.12 9.99
CA LEU A 149 -16.03 13.09 10.05
C LEU A 149 -15.05 13.26 8.89
N PHE A 150 -15.53 13.45 7.66
CA PHE A 150 -14.65 13.61 6.50
C PHE A 150 -13.68 14.79 6.65
N THR A 151 -14.16 15.95 7.07
CA THR A 151 -13.30 17.13 7.30
C THR A 151 -12.27 16.85 8.38
N ALA A 152 -12.67 16.21 9.47
CA ALA A 152 -11.78 15.81 10.55
C ALA A 152 -10.73 14.80 10.08
N LEU A 153 -11.10 13.84 9.22
CA LEU A 153 -10.18 12.87 8.61
C LEU A 153 -9.16 13.56 7.70
N MET A 154 -9.56 14.52 6.89
CA MET A 154 -8.64 15.28 6.03
C MET A 154 -7.57 16.02 6.85
N ASP A 155 -7.98 16.77 7.86
CA ASP A 155 -7.05 17.48 8.75
C ASP A 155 -6.11 16.51 9.50
N THR A 156 -6.64 15.36 9.92
CA THR A 156 -5.86 14.32 10.57
C THR A 156 -4.87 13.69 9.61
N ARG A 157 -5.27 13.38 8.37
CA ARG A 157 -4.37 12.83 7.35
C ARG A 157 -3.19 13.75 7.09
N ASP A 158 -3.43 15.05 6.99
CA ASP A 158 -2.36 16.03 6.78
C ASP A 158 -1.38 16.00 7.95
N MET A 159 -1.86 15.97 9.20
CA MET A 159 -1.02 15.81 10.40
C MET A 159 -0.24 14.48 10.39
N LEU A 160 -0.87 13.36 10.00
CA LEU A 160 -0.21 12.06 9.92
C LEU A 160 0.90 12.06 8.88
N ILE A 161 0.68 12.69 7.73
CA ILE A 161 1.69 12.86 6.67
C ILE A 161 2.84 13.75 7.16
N ASP A 162 2.57 14.81 7.90
CA ASP A 162 3.61 15.65 8.51
C ASP A 162 4.46 14.85 9.50
N ILE A 163 3.85 14.00 10.34
CA ILE A 163 4.57 13.10 11.24
C ILE A 163 5.48 12.13 10.44
N ILE A 164 4.95 11.52 9.38
CA ILE A 164 5.70 10.59 8.53
C ILE A 164 6.88 11.30 7.87
N GLN A 165 6.71 12.53 7.40
CA GLN A 165 7.70 13.30 6.67
C GLN A 165 8.62 14.16 7.57
N ASP A 166 8.54 14.05 8.88
CA ASP A 166 9.47 14.72 9.80
C ASP A 166 10.81 13.99 9.86
N ARG A 167 11.68 14.27 8.88
CA ARG A 167 13.01 13.66 8.76
C ARG A 167 13.98 14.00 9.90
N THR A 168 13.61 14.89 10.81
CA THR A 168 14.39 15.19 12.02
C THR A 168 14.21 14.13 13.10
N VAL A 169 13.17 13.31 12.98
CA VAL A 169 12.79 12.24 13.91
C VAL A 169 13.10 10.87 13.28
N PRO A 170 13.75 9.92 13.99
CA PRO A 170 13.95 8.56 13.48
C PRO A 170 12.64 7.88 13.07
N MET A 171 12.63 7.07 11.99
CA MET A 171 11.44 6.44 11.43
C MET A 171 10.66 5.62 12.47
N GLN A 172 11.32 4.84 13.30
CA GLN A 172 10.69 4.12 14.40
C GLN A 172 9.78 5.01 15.27
N LYS A 173 10.27 6.18 15.66
CA LYS A 173 9.49 7.12 16.47
C LYS A 173 8.33 7.73 15.68
N ARG A 174 8.53 7.98 14.38
CA ARG A 174 7.44 8.45 13.50
C ARG A 174 6.32 7.41 13.43
N LEU A 175 6.65 6.12 13.25
CA LEU A 175 5.70 5.02 13.23
C LEU A 175 4.95 4.90 14.57
N TRP A 176 5.64 5.00 15.70
CA TRP A 176 4.99 5.00 17.01
C TRP A 176 4.03 6.17 17.21
N LYS A 177 4.42 7.38 16.79
CA LYS A 177 3.55 8.57 16.84
C LYS A 177 2.33 8.42 15.93
N LEU A 178 2.54 7.89 14.72
CA LEU A 178 1.50 7.60 13.74
C LEU A 178 0.44 6.64 14.31
N LEU A 179 0.90 5.51 14.84
CA LEU A 179 0.02 4.49 15.44
C LEU A 179 -0.72 5.03 16.67
N ALA A 180 -0.05 5.83 17.52
CA ALA A 180 -0.67 6.42 18.70
C ALA A 180 -1.77 7.42 18.34
N ALA A 181 -1.51 8.29 17.35
CA ALA A 181 -2.49 9.25 16.89
C ALA A 181 -3.73 8.54 16.32
N ALA A 182 -3.54 7.58 15.41
CA ALA A 182 -4.63 6.81 14.82
C ALA A 182 -5.45 6.04 15.87
N HIS A 183 -4.79 5.47 16.87
CA HIS A 183 -5.47 4.80 17.98
C HIS A 183 -6.35 5.75 18.79
N ASP A 184 -5.85 6.95 19.13
CA ASP A 184 -6.61 7.93 19.90
C ASP A 184 -7.81 8.46 19.11
N PHE A 185 -7.66 8.67 17.79
CA PHE A 185 -8.77 9.06 16.92
C PHE A 185 -9.81 7.95 16.79
N GLN A 186 -9.39 6.69 16.66
CA GLN A 186 -10.32 5.55 16.66
C GLN A 186 -11.13 5.48 17.96
N LEU A 187 -10.49 5.68 19.11
CA LEU A 187 -11.19 5.72 20.38
C LEU A 187 -12.22 6.86 20.47
N CYS A 188 -11.92 7.99 19.83
CA CYS A 188 -12.83 9.13 19.74
C CYS A 188 -14.09 8.78 18.94
N VAL A 189 -13.92 8.12 17.79
CA VAL A 189 -15.04 7.63 16.96
C VAL A 189 -15.85 6.58 17.71
N ASN A 190 -15.20 5.57 18.27
CA ASN A 190 -15.87 4.47 18.98
C ASN A 190 -16.73 4.95 20.18
N LYS A 191 -16.36 6.10 20.76
CA LYS A 191 -17.09 6.71 21.89
C LYS A 191 -18.11 7.76 21.44
N ASN A 192 -18.23 8.00 20.14
CA ASN A 192 -19.05 9.07 19.57
C ASN A 192 -18.71 10.47 20.17
N GLU A 193 -17.40 10.74 20.34
CA GLU A 193 -16.85 11.95 20.94
C GLU A 193 -16.15 12.84 19.93
N LEU A 194 -16.66 12.98 18.71
CA LEU A 194 -16.04 13.77 17.63
C LEU A 194 -15.74 15.22 18.04
N PHE A 195 -16.47 15.76 19.02
CA PHE A 195 -16.21 17.11 19.58
C PHE A 195 -14.82 17.21 20.27
N LYS A 196 -14.16 16.10 20.60
CA LYS A 196 -12.80 16.07 21.16
C LYS A 196 -11.70 15.98 20.09
N TRP A 197 -12.07 15.89 18.83
CA TRP A 197 -11.14 15.64 17.73
C TRP A 197 -10.00 16.67 17.68
N GLU A 198 -10.35 17.94 17.76
CA GLU A 198 -9.39 19.03 17.74
C GLU A 198 -8.44 19.04 18.97
N GLU A 199 -8.93 18.61 20.13
CA GLU A 199 -8.08 18.44 21.31
C GLU A 199 -7.06 17.33 21.11
N ILE A 200 -7.51 16.20 20.53
CA ILE A 200 -6.63 15.06 20.23
C ILE A 200 -5.58 15.48 19.20
N ARG A 201 -5.99 16.16 18.13
CA ARG A 201 -5.09 16.66 17.09
C ARG A 201 -3.97 17.55 17.68
N LYS A 202 -4.35 18.58 18.44
CA LYS A 202 -3.38 19.47 19.10
C LYS A 202 -2.43 18.76 20.05
N ARG A 203 -2.91 17.70 20.72
CA ARG A 203 -2.08 16.88 21.59
C ARG A 203 -0.99 16.16 20.81
N HIS A 204 -1.32 15.59 19.66
CA HIS A 204 -0.36 14.86 18.81
C HIS A 204 0.55 15.79 17.99
N GLU A 205 0.17 17.02 17.75
CA GLU A 205 1.04 18.07 17.19
C GLU A 205 2.10 18.58 18.21
N ASP A 206 1.84 18.41 19.52
CA ASP A 206 2.83 18.75 20.55
C ASP A 206 4.00 17.74 20.54
N SER A 207 5.16 18.20 20.10
CA SER A 207 6.38 17.37 20.06
C SER A 207 6.74 16.79 21.44
N GLY A 208 6.52 17.54 22.51
CA GLY A 208 6.78 17.08 23.88
C GLY A 208 5.87 15.93 24.30
N TYR A 209 4.61 15.90 23.86
CA TYR A 209 3.73 14.75 24.08
C TYR A 209 4.23 13.51 23.37
N GLY A 210 4.51 13.63 22.08
CA GLY A 210 5.03 12.52 21.27
C GLY A 210 6.34 11.94 21.81
N ASP A 211 7.27 12.78 22.29
CA ASP A 211 8.55 12.33 22.86
C ASP A 211 8.36 11.60 24.19
N ARG A 212 7.48 12.08 25.07
CA ARG A 212 7.11 11.38 26.32
C ARG A 212 6.48 10.02 26.03
N PHE A 213 5.58 9.96 25.05
CA PHE A 213 4.96 8.71 24.60
C PHE A 213 6.02 7.72 24.10
N CYS A 214 6.88 8.12 23.17
CA CYS A 214 7.95 7.26 22.65
C CYS A 214 8.90 6.77 23.74
N SER A 215 9.27 7.63 24.69
CA SER A 215 10.13 7.24 25.83
C SER A 215 9.46 6.19 26.72
N LYS A 216 8.16 6.33 26.98
CA LYS A 216 7.39 5.35 27.74
C LYS A 216 7.28 4.00 27.04
N ILE A 217 7.03 4.01 25.73
CA ILE A 217 6.98 2.77 24.92
C ILE A 217 8.33 2.08 24.93
N TYR A 218 9.41 2.82 24.65
CA TYR A 218 10.78 2.28 24.68
C TYR A 218 11.11 1.61 26.01
N SER A 219 10.76 2.25 27.14
CA SER A 219 10.98 1.68 28.47
C SER A 219 10.18 0.38 28.70
N ARG A 220 8.94 0.32 28.21
CA ARG A 220 8.11 -0.91 28.32
C ARG A 220 8.69 -2.06 27.50
N ILE A 221 9.02 -1.81 26.22
CA ILE A 221 9.60 -2.81 25.33
C ILE A 221 10.90 -3.38 25.93
N ASN A 222 11.76 -2.53 26.50
CA ASN A 222 13.00 -2.96 27.12
C ASN A 222 12.77 -3.73 28.44
N ALA A 223 11.81 -3.35 29.25
CA ALA A 223 11.44 -4.10 30.47
C ALA A 223 10.95 -5.52 30.13
N ASP A 224 10.07 -5.63 29.14
CA ASP A 224 9.58 -6.91 28.62
C ASP A 224 10.74 -7.81 28.13
N ASN A 225 11.73 -7.23 27.46
CA ASN A 225 12.92 -7.95 26.98
C ASN A 225 13.81 -8.45 28.13
N ILE A 226 13.93 -7.71 29.23
CA ILE A 226 14.73 -8.09 30.41
C ILE A 226 14.02 -9.21 31.19
N GLU A 227 12.73 -9.10 31.44
CA GLU A 227 11.95 -10.12 32.14
C GLU A 227 11.91 -11.44 31.36
N ASN A 228 11.88 -11.38 30.04
CA ASN A 228 11.86 -12.56 29.15
C ASN A 228 13.25 -13.19 28.94
N SER A 229 14.33 -12.54 29.35
CA SER A 229 15.70 -13.10 29.27
C SER A 229 15.99 -14.13 30.39
N SER A 230 15.17 -14.21 31.42
CA SER A 230 15.22 -15.30 32.40
C SER A 230 14.60 -16.57 31.77
N ALA A 231 15.35 -17.66 31.78
CA ALA A 231 15.15 -18.95 31.05
C ALA A 231 13.80 -19.68 31.20
N ALA A 232 12.74 -19.04 31.66
CA ALA A 232 11.42 -19.62 31.90
C ALA A 232 10.34 -19.14 30.91
N SER A 233 10.61 -18.15 30.05
CA SER A 233 9.63 -17.65 29.09
C SER A 233 10.08 -17.84 27.64
N ALA A 234 10.04 -19.08 27.15
CA ALA A 234 10.26 -19.45 25.75
C ALA A 234 9.13 -18.92 24.82
N CYS A 235 8.35 -17.94 25.24
CA CYS A 235 7.17 -17.43 24.54
C CYS A 235 7.20 -15.91 24.32
N ALA A 236 8.37 -15.26 24.37
CA ALA A 236 8.49 -13.86 24.03
C ALA A 236 8.21 -13.67 22.53
N ASN A 237 7.23 -12.85 22.18
CA ASN A 237 6.97 -12.45 20.79
C ASN A 237 8.08 -11.51 20.32
N THR A 238 9.19 -12.08 19.84
CA THR A 238 10.23 -11.31 19.19
C THR A 238 9.70 -10.70 17.87
N PRO A 239 10.27 -9.61 17.35
CA PRO A 239 9.88 -9.04 16.05
C PRO A 239 9.83 -10.11 14.95
N GLU A 240 10.82 -10.98 14.86
CA GLU A 240 10.84 -12.11 13.91
C GLU A 240 9.61 -13.03 14.05
N GLN A 241 9.28 -13.42 15.28
CA GLN A 241 8.12 -14.29 15.54
C GLN A 241 6.80 -13.58 15.22
N LEU A 242 6.71 -12.28 15.51
CA LEU A 242 5.54 -11.47 15.18
C LEU A 242 5.35 -11.41 13.68
N PHE A 243 6.38 -11.11 12.89
CA PHE A 243 6.28 -11.09 11.43
C PHE A 243 5.90 -12.46 10.86
N LYS A 244 6.51 -13.54 11.35
CA LYS A 244 6.13 -14.92 10.94
C LYS A 244 4.65 -15.21 11.21
N LYS A 245 4.12 -14.77 12.35
CA LYS A 245 2.68 -14.93 12.69
C LYS A 245 1.79 -14.03 11.83
N MET A 246 2.21 -12.79 11.55
CA MET A 246 1.47 -11.86 10.69
C MET A 246 1.36 -12.39 9.25
N TRP A 247 2.46 -12.88 8.66
CA TRP A 247 2.42 -13.54 7.34
C TRP A 247 1.49 -14.75 7.32
N LYS A 248 1.52 -15.59 8.37
CA LYS A 248 0.62 -16.74 8.52
C LYS A 248 -0.84 -16.34 8.70
N ALA A 249 -1.10 -15.17 9.27
CA ALA A 249 -2.46 -14.66 9.43
C ALA A 249 -3.02 -14.05 8.14
N VAL A 250 -2.17 -13.48 7.28
CA VAL A 250 -2.59 -12.78 6.07
C VAL A 250 -2.66 -13.69 4.86
N VAL A 251 -1.58 -14.42 4.55
CA VAL A 251 -1.45 -15.13 3.27
C VAL A 251 -2.58 -16.12 2.98
N PRO A 252 -3.08 -16.93 3.93
CA PRO A 252 -4.18 -17.85 3.67
C PRO A 252 -5.55 -17.19 3.47
N GLU A 253 -5.70 -15.94 3.91
CA GLU A 253 -6.96 -15.19 3.83
C GLU A 253 -7.11 -14.43 2.51
N MET A 254 -6.01 -14.31 1.74
CA MET A 254 -5.99 -13.61 0.45
C MET A 254 -6.26 -14.55 -0.71
N GLU A 255 -7.07 -14.11 -1.68
CA GLU A 255 -7.12 -14.81 -2.96
C GLU A 255 -5.81 -14.63 -3.73
N VAL A 256 -5.36 -15.71 -4.38
CA VAL A 256 -4.13 -15.68 -5.16
C VAL A 256 -4.44 -15.20 -6.58
N LEU A 257 -4.05 -13.97 -6.88
CA LEU A 257 -4.27 -13.39 -8.20
C LEU A 257 -3.27 -13.91 -9.24
N ARG A 258 -2.03 -14.17 -8.82
CA ARG A 258 -0.98 -14.63 -9.73
C ARG A 258 -0.46 -16.02 -9.35
N PRO A 259 -0.41 -16.94 -10.32
CA PRO A 259 0.21 -18.24 -10.07
C PRO A 259 1.66 -18.05 -9.63
N GLY A 260 2.04 -18.73 -8.53
CA GLY A 260 3.39 -18.66 -8.01
C GLY A 260 3.64 -17.56 -6.98
N TRP A 261 2.65 -16.73 -6.61
CA TRP A 261 2.79 -15.73 -5.56
C TRP A 261 3.27 -16.31 -4.23
N GLN A 262 2.67 -17.39 -3.77
CA GLN A 262 3.09 -18.06 -2.54
C GLN A 262 4.55 -18.53 -2.61
N LYS A 263 4.94 -19.14 -3.74
CA LYS A 263 6.33 -19.55 -3.97
C LYS A 263 7.28 -18.35 -4.04
N TYR A 264 6.82 -17.22 -4.56
CA TYR A 264 7.60 -15.99 -4.56
C TYR A 264 7.85 -15.50 -3.13
N LEU A 265 6.81 -15.44 -2.29
CA LEU A 265 6.94 -15.10 -0.86
C LEU A 265 7.91 -16.04 -0.13
N GLU A 266 7.74 -17.35 -0.28
CA GLU A 266 8.64 -18.34 0.30
C GLU A 266 10.10 -18.11 -0.11
N ASN A 267 10.34 -17.88 -1.40
CA ASN A 267 11.68 -17.62 -1.92
C ASN A 267 12.32 -16.34 -1.39
N CYS A 268 11.52 -15.33 -1.09
CA CYS A 268 12.01 -14.08 -0.50
C CYS A 268 12.19 -14.19 1.02
N LEU A 269 11.26 -14.84 1.73
CA LEU A 269 11.27 -14.87 3.19
C LEU A 269 12.13 -16.00 3.79
N THR A 270 12.35 -17.11 3.06
CA THR A 270 13.16 -18.22 3.56
C THR A 270 14.60 -17.82 3.94
N PRO A 271 15.33 -17.01 3.14
CA PRO A 271 16.67 -16.57 3.54
C PRO A 271 16.69 -15.77 4.84
N LEU A 272 15.68 -14.95 5.07
CA LEU A 272 15.55 -14.13 6.28
C LEU A 272 15.20 -14.97 7.52
N TYR A 273 14.30 -15.94 7.38
CA TYR A 273 13.74 -16.64 8.53
C TYR A 273 14.40 -17.99 8.83
N ASN A 274 15.09 -18.61 7.84
CA ASN A 274 15.68 -19.94 7.96
C ASN A 274 17.15 -19.99 7.52
N GLY A 275 17.79 -18.85 7.28
CA GLY A 275 19.18 -18.77 6.83
C GLY A 275 20.15 -19.18 7.94
N ASN A 276 20.64 -20.42 7.91
CA ASN A 276 21.63 -20.96 8.86
C ASN A 276 23.08 -20.76 8.44
N THR A 277 23.35 -20.01 7.36
CA THR A 277 24.67 -19.95 6.71
C THR A 277 25.46 -18.67 7.01
N ASP A 278 24.85 -17.71 7.66
CA ASP A 278 25.51 -16.45 8.01
C ASP A 278 26.39 -16.61 9.25
N PRO A 279 27.54 -15.92 9.29
CA PRO A 279 28.32 -15.82 10.51
C PRO A 279 27.43 -15.24 11.62
N GLN A 280 27.31 -15.97 12.72
CA GLN A 280 26.55 -15.49 13.88
C GLN A 280 27.22 -14.20 14.38
N PRO A 281 26.44 -13.12 14.63
CA PRO A 281 26.98 -11.95 15.28
C PRO A 281 27.50 -12.33 16.66
N ASP A 282 28.64 -11.73 17.08
CA ASP A 282 29.28 -12.01 18.38
C ASP A 282 28.34 -11.73 19.57
N SER A 283 27.32 -10.92 19.36
CA SER A 283 26.23 -10.66 20.31
C SER A 283 24.99 -10.17 19.57
N GLY A 284 23.86 -10.86 19.73
CA GLY A 284 22.59 -10.35 19.20
C GLY A 284 21.78 -11.37 18.40
N ASN A 285 20.61 -10.93 17.97
CA ASN A 285 19.67 -11.71 17.15
C ASN A 285 20.05 -11.57 15.67
N LEU A 286 20.29 -12.69 14.98
CA LEU A 286 20.65 -12.75 13.56
C LEU A 286 19.64 -11.96 12.68
N TYR A 287 18.35 -12.12 12.92
CA TYR A 287 17.30 -11.42 12.19
C TYR A 287 17.44 -9.89 12.28
N SER A 288 17.63 -9.35 13.48
CA SER A 288 17.81 -7.91 13.69
C SER A 288 19.10 -7.39 13.04
N TRP A 289 20.16 -8.21 13.09
CA TRP A 289 21.42 -7.86 12.45
C TRP A 289 21.28 -7.81 10.91
N GLN A 290 20.61 -8.79 10.30
CA GLN A 290 20.36 -8.82 8.84
C GLN A 290 19.55 -7.61 8.37
N LYS A 291 18.54 -7.18 9.12
CA LYS A 291 17.78 -5.96 8.82
C LYS A 291 18.66 -4.72 8.89
N SER A 292 19.43 -4.57 9.95
CA SER A 292 20.36 -3.42 10.11
C SER A 292 21.44 -3.42 9.03
N GLU A 293 21.94 -4.58 8.60
CA GLU A 293 22.89 -4.70 7.50
C GLU A 293 22.28 -4.23 6.18
N PHE A 294 21.03 -4.62 5.88
CA PHE A 294 20.30 -4.16 4.72
C PHE A 294 20.11 -2.65 4.74
N ASP A 295 19.62 -2.09 5.84
CA ASP A 295 19.36 -0.66 5.98
C ASP A 295 20.64 0.17 5.80
N PHE A 296 21.77 -0.35 6.27
CA PHE A 296 23.08 0.27 6.05
C PHE A 296 23.54 0.15 4.59
N SER A 297 23.32 -1.01 3.95
CA SER A 297 23.76 -1.29 2.58
C SER A 297 22.88 -0.62 1.51
N TYR A 298 21.62 -0.33 1.84
CA TYR A 298 20.65 0.31 0.97
C TYR A 298 19.98 1.52 1.65
N PRO A 299 20.70 2.63 1.85
CA PRO A 299 20.23 3.79 2.60
C PRO A 299 19.05 4.51 1.95
N ASP A 300 18.81 4.31 0.64
CA ASP A 300 17.63 4.83 -0.05
C ASP A 300 16.31 4.31 0.55
N TRP A 301 16.34 3.18 1.25
CA TRP A 301 15.18 2.63 1.93
C TRP A 301 14.55 3.61 2.91
N GLN A 302 15.31 4.38 3.65
CA GLN A 302 14.79 5.34 4.63
C GLN A 302 13.82 6.36 4.01
N ILE A 303 14.10 6.78 2.76
CA ILE A 303 13.21 7.70 2.04
C ILE A 303 12.08 6.92 1.38
N GLN A 304 12.36 5.74 0.84
CA GLN A 304 11.35 4.91 0.19
C GLN A 304 10.30 4.40 1.19
N GLU A 305 10.67 4.10 2.41
CA GLU A 305 9.76 3.77 3.51
C GLU A 305 8.81 4.94 3.81
N GLU A 306 9.33 6.16 3.89
CA GLU A 306 8.53 7.39 4.03
C GLU A 306 7.53 7.53 2.87
N GLN A 307 8.00 7.38 1.63
CA GLN A 307 7.17 7.51 0.42
C GLN A 307 6.05 6.46 0.37
N LEU A 308 6.35 5.23 0.76
CA LEU A 308 5.35 4.15 0.83
C LEU A 308 4.28 4.44 1.89
N LEU A 309 4.68 4.88 3.09
CA LEU A 309 3.74 5.25 4.14
C LEU A 309 2.82 6.41 3.69
N VAL A 310 3.40 7.45 3.10
CA VAL A 310 2.62 8.59 2.55
C VAL A 310 1.65 8.10 1.47
N TYR A 311 2.10 7.20 0.57
CA TYR A 311 1.25 6.63 -0.47
C TYR A 311 0.04 5.90 0.12
N TRP A 312 0.24 4.98 1.07
CA TRP A 312 -0.84 4.21 1.69
C TRP A 312 -1.80 5.11 2.47
N ILE A 313 -1.28 6.06 3.25
CA ILE A 313 -2.10 6.99 4.02
C ILE A 313 -2.90 7.92 3.09
N TYR A 314 -2.28 8.50 2.06
CA TYR A 314 -2.98 9.37 1.13
C TYR A 314 -4.07 8.62 0.38
N THR A 315 -3.80 7.41 -0.07
CA THR A 315 -4.72 6.66 -0.93
C THR A 315 -5.93 6.12 -0.15
N TYR A 316 -5.74 5.62 1.09
CA TYR A 316 -6.78 4.83 1.74
C TYR A 316 -7.35 5.44 3.03
N PHE A 317 -6.65 6.35 3.69
CA PHE A 317 -7.03 6.80 5.03
C PHE A 317 -8.41 7.45 5.10
N CYS A 318 -8.75 8.34 4.17
CA CYS A 318 -10.03 9.04 4.18
C CYS A 318 -11.24 8.14 3.85
N GLY A 319 -10.99 6.92 3.32
CA GLY A 319 -12.02 5.89 3.19
C GLY A 319 -12.69 5.51 4.51
N ALA A 320 -12.05 5.82 5.64
CA ALA A 320 -12.65 5.66 6.98
C ALA A 320 -13.96 6.46 7.18
N VAL A 321 -14.30 7.39 6.29
CA VAL A 321 -15.60 8.07 6.29
C VAL A 321 -16.77 7.11 6.01
N TYR A 322 -16.50 5.97 5.37
CA TYR A 322 -17.51 4.98 4.98
C TYR A 322 -17.63 3.79 5.95
N ASP A 323 -16.62 3.56 6.79
CA ASP A 323 -16.54 2.37 7.65
C ASP A 323 -16.13 2.66 9.09
N ASP A 324 -15.82 3.91 9.45
CA ASP A 324 -15.35 4.36 10.77
C ASP A 324 -14.02 3.70 11.24
N GLU A 325 -13.29 2.97 10.37
CA GLU A 325 -12.13 2.17 10.72
C GLU A 325 -10.79 2.92 10.51
N ILE A 326 -10.60 4.01 11.25
CA ILE A 326 -9.42 4.90 11.17
C ILE A 326 -8.12 4.15 11.49
N PHE A 327 -8.13 3.40 12.59
CA PHE A 327 -6.92 2.71 13.05
C PHE A 327 -6.54 1.54 12.14
N ALA A 328 -7.53 0.85 11.56
CA ALA A 328 -7.29 -0.21 10.59
C ALA A 328 -6.57 0.31 9.34
N LYS A 329 -6.97 1.46 8.78
CA LYS A 329 -6.29 2.11 7.64
C LYS A 329 -4.82 2.41 7.93
N VAL A 330 -4.53 2.95 9.11
CA VAL A 330 -3.14 3.25 9.51
C VAL A 330 -2.33 1.99 9.77
N LYS A 331 -2.91 0.99 10.44
CA LYS A 331 -2.27 -0.32 10.62
C LYS A 331 -1.93 -0.95 9.28
N MET A 332 -2.88 -0.91 8.31
CA MET A 332 -2.66 -1.41 6.96
C MET A 332 -1.46 -0.72 6.31
N ALA A 333 -1.37 0.61 6.36
CA ALA A 333 -0.26 1.37 5.80
C ALA A 333 1.09 0.95 6.40
N VAL A 334 1.16 0.82 7.73
CA VAL A 334 2.36 0.40 8.46
C VAL A 334 2.73 -1.05 8.10
N VAL A 335 1.77 -1.98 8.18
CA VAL A 335 2.02 -3.41 7.93
C VAL A 335 2.44 -3.66 6.48
N CYS A 336 1.78 -3.04 5.49
CA CYS A 336 2.19 -3.14 4.08
C CYS A 336 3.63 -2.66 3.87
N THR A 337 4.01 -1.53 4.46
CA THR A 337 5.37 -0.98 4.34
C THR A 337 6.39 -1.91 5.00
N LEU A 338 6.11 -2.41 6.21
CA LEU A 338 7.00 -3.33 6.91
C LEU A 338 7.08 -4.71 6.23
N PHE A 339 6.00 -5.20 5.62
CA PHE A 339 6.03 -6.42 4.81
C PHE A 339 6.92 -6.26 3.56
N ILE A 340 6.85 -5.10 2.91
CA ILE A 340 7.76 -4.78 1.79
C ILE A 340 9.21 -4.77 2.29
N HIS A 341 9.50 -4.22 3.48
CA HIS A 341 10.83 -4.27 4.09
C HIS A 341 11.32 -5.71 4.30
N GLU A 342 10.49 -6.59 4.87
CA GLU A 342 10.82 -8.01 5.05
C GLU A 342 11.19 -8.69 3.71
N LEU A 343 10.42 -8.42 2.65
CA LEU A 343 10.68 -8.93 1.31
C LEU A 343 11.98 -8.36 0.72
N ASN A 344 12.29 -7.10 1.00
CA ASN A 344 13.54 -6.46 0.59
C ASN A 344 14.75 -7.14 1.23
N VAL A 345 14.71 -7.28 2.58
CA VAL A 345 15.80 -7.94 3.33
C VAL A 345 16.00 -9.37 2.85
N GLY A 346 14.91 -10.14 2.71
CA GLY A 346 15.00 -11.51 2.21
C GLY A 346 15.55 -11.60 0.78
N THR A 347 15.17 -10.66 -0.09
CA THR A 347 15.71 -10.58 -1.46
C THR A 347 17.18 -10.19 -1.46
N TYR A 348 17.60 -9.26 -0.63
CA TYR A 348 19.00 -8.86 -0.43
C TYR A 348 19.87 -10.06 -0.03
N LEU A 349 19.44 -10.81 0.96
CA LEU A 349 20.15 -12.02 1.43
C LEU A 349 20.22 -13.07 0.32
N LYS A 350 19.12 -13.33 -0.37
CA LYS A 350 19.05 -14.27 -1.50
C LYS A 350 20.02 -13.90 -2.64
N ASN A 351 20.17 -12.61 -2.90
CA ASN A 351 21.00 -12.07 -3.98
C ASN A 351 22.48 -11.84 -3.53
N ASN A 352 22.99 -12.60 -2.56
CA ASN A 352 24.33 -12.45 -2.02
C ASN A 352 24.65 -11.02 -1.56
N ARG A 353 23.75 -10.43 -0.82
CA ARG A 353 23.85 -9.06 -0.28
C ARG A 353 23.96 -7.97 -1.36
N GLN A 354 23.26 -8.17 -2.47
CA GLN A 354 23.09 -7.15 -3.50
C GLN A 354 21.63 -6.78 -3.65
N PHE A 355 21.36 -5.48 -3.68
CA PHE A 355 20.01 -4.95 -3.84
C PHE A 355 20.05 -3.63 -4.62
N LYS A 356 19.12 -3.45 -5.53
CA LYS A 356 19.03 -2.28 -6.42
C LYS A 356 17.62 -1.73 -6.44
N LEU A 357 17.46 -0.52 -6.95
CA LEU A 357 16.15 0.10 -7.14
C LEU A 357 15.18 -0.79 -7.96
N ASP A 358 15.68 -1.51 -8.96
CA ASP A 358 14.84 -2.42 -9.75
C ASP A 358 14.28 -3.59 -8.92
N ASP A 359 15.03 -4.07 -7.90
CA ASP A 359 14.54 -5.07 -6.96
C ASP A 359 13.42 -4.49 -6.09
N GLN A 360 13.62 -3.27 -5.57
CA GLN A 360 12.63 -2.54 -4.79
C GLN A 360 11.34 -2.30 -5.59
N ILE A 361 11.46 -1.81 -6.82
CA ILE A 361 10.32 -1.59 -7.72
C ILE A 361 9.56 -2.90 -7.93
N ARG A 362 10.29 -4.00 -8.23
CA ARG A 362 9.69 -5.31 -8.47
C ARG A 362 8.93 -5.82 -7.26
N ILE A 363 9.49 -5.71 -6.07
CA ILE A 363 8.82 -6.14 -4.82
C ILE A 363 7.56 -5.31 -4.59
N CYS A 364 7.65 -3.99 -4.69
CA CYS A 364 6.51 -3.09 -4.46
C CYS A 364 5.36 -3.37 -5.43
N TYR A 365 5.60 -3.41 -6.76
CA TYR A 365 4.48 -3.61 -7.67
C TYR A 365 3.91 -5.03 -7.61
N GLN A 366 4.72 -6.03 -7.28
CA GLN A 366 4.21 -7.40 -7.14
C GLN A 366 3.37 -7.56 -5.88
N PHE A 367 3.79 -6.98 -4.77
CA PHE A 367 3.01 -6.96 -3.52
C PHE A 367 1.69 -6.19 -3.71
N SER A 368 1.79 -4.99 -4.26
CA SER A 368 0.63 -4.14 -4.53
C SER A 368 -0.38 -4.81 -5.47
N ARG A 369 0.06 -5.55 -6.50
CA ARG A 369 -0.86 -6.26 -7.39
C ARG A 369 -1.69 -7.31 -6.68
N GLU A 370 -1.10 -8.09 -5.79
CA GLU A 370 -1.86 -9.08 -5.03
C GLU A 370 -2.85 -8.44 -4.07
N LEU A 371 -2.61 -7.19 -3.65
CA LEU A 371 -3.49 -6.46 -2.73
C LEU A 371 -4.49 -5.56 -3.49
N GLU A 372 -3.99 -4.65 -4.34
CA GLU A 372 -4.79 -3.57 -4.93
C GLU A 372 -5.55 -3.96 -6.22
N HIS A 373 -5.26 -5.12 -6.84
CA HIS A 373 -6.04 -5.62 -7.99
C HIS A 373 -7.25 -6.47 -7.58
N SER A 374 -7.52 -6.57 -6.28
CA SER A 374 -8.67 -7.28 -5.74
C SER A 374 -9.25 -6.49 -4.57
N ASP A 375 -10.46 -5.99 -4.75
CA ASP A 375 -11.22 -5.37 -3.67
C ASP A 375 -11.44 -6.35 -2.50
N LEU A 376 -11.58 -7.64 -2.79
CA LEU A 376 -11.70 -8.68 -1.76
C LEU A 376 -10.43 -8.76 -0.91
N ASN A 377 -9.25 -8.74 -1.55
CA ASN A 377 -7.98 -8.76 -0.83
C ASN A 377 -7.76 -7.50 -0.01
N LEU A 378 -8.04 -6.33 -0.61
CA LEU A 378 -7.86 -5.05 0.07
C LEU A 378 -8.75 -4.96 1.31
N ASN A 379 -10.04 -5.24 1.17
CA ASN A 379 -11.00 -5.24 2.27
C ASN A 379 -10.63 -6.30 3.32
N ARG A 380 -10.29 -7.52 2.88
CA ARG A 380 -9.92 -8.58 3.82
C ARG A 380 -8.65 -8.26 4.60
N PHE A 381 -7.64 -7.67 3.95
CA PHE A 381 -6.43 -7.24 4.63
C PHE A 381 -6.72 -6.20 5.71
N GLU A 382 -7.60 -5.26 5.43
CA GLU A 382 -8.03 -4.24 6.38
C GLU A 382 -8.82 -4.83 7.56
N GLU A 383 -9.79 -5.72 7.30
CA GLU A 383 -10.54 -6.43 8.34
C GLU A 383 -9.62 -7.18 9.30
N LEU A 384 -8.57 -7.83 8.78
CA LEU A 384 -7.59 -8.53 9.60
C LEU A 384 -6.87 -7.61 10.59
N MET A 385 -6.71 -6.32 10.25
CA MET A 385 -6.10 -5.33 11.16
C MET A 385 -6.95 -5.10 12.42
N THR A 386 -8.25 -5.30 12.31
CA THR A 386 -9.20 -5.16 13.44
C THR A 386 -9.44 -6.52 14.13
N GLU A 387 -9.62 -7.59 13.36
CA GLU A 387 -10.04 -8.91 13.88
C GLU A 387 -8.93 -9.68 14.58
N LYS A 388 -7.69 -9.58 14.11
CA LYS A 388 -6.60 -10.45 14.59
C LYS A 388 -5.74 -9.74 15.63
N GLU A 389 -5.67 -10.31 16.84
CA GLU A 389 -4.85 -9.80 17.96
C GLU A 389 -3.36 -9.65 17.60
N ILE A 390 -2.87 -10.40 16.60
CA ILE A 390 -1.49 -10.27 16.14
C ILE A 390 -1.18 -8.84 15.63
N PHE A 391 -2.20 -8.11 15.16
CA PHE A 391 -2.11 -6.70 14.74
C PHE A 391 -2.55 -5.73 15.85
N SER A 392 -2.49 -6.14 17.12
CA SER A 392 -2.72 -5.24 18.25
C SER A 392 -1.72 -4.08 18.27
N PHE A 393 -2.12 -2.98 18.90
CA PHE A 393 -1.28 -1.79 19.04
C PHE A 393 0.09 -2.14 19.64
N GLU A 394 0.10 -2.94 20.71
CA GLU A 394 1.31 -3.37 21.42
C GLU A 394 2.25 -4.19 20.54
N ASN A 395 1.71 -5.11 19.72
CA ASN A 395 2.51 -5.92 18.82
C ASN A 395 3.11 -5.07 17.70
N LEU A 396 2.35 -4.11 17.15
CA LEU A 396 2.86 -3.20 16.13
C LEU A 396 3.97 -2.31 16.66
N LEU A 397 3.86 -1.79 17.89
CA LEU A 397 4.94 -1.01 18.50
C LEU A 397 6.24 -1.79 18.68
N LYS A 398 6.18 -3.13 18.81
CA LYS A 398 7.36 -3.99 18.95
C LYS A 398 8.08 -4.26 17.63
N ILE A 399 7.38 -4.19 16.50
CA ILE A 399 7.95 -4.48 15.18
C ILE A 399 8.39 -3.24 14.43
N CYS A 400 7.89 -2.05 14.80
CA CYS A 400 8.38 -0.75 14.33
C CYS A 400 9.72 -0.38 15.04
#